data_b7a4a81a7f3f1e5257516b59c1bba4aa
#
_entry.id   b7a4a81a7f3f1e5257516b59c1bba4aa
#
_cell.length_a   1.000
_cell.length_b   1.000
_cell.length_c   1.000
_cell.angle_alpha   90.00
_cell.angle_beta   90.00
_cell.angle_gamma   90.00
#
_symmetry.space_group_name_H-M   'P 1'
#
loop_
_entity.id
_entity.type
_entity.pdbx_description
1 polymer ?
#
loop_
_entity_poly.entity_id
_entity_poly.type
_entity_poly.pdbx_seq_one_letter_code
_entity_poly.pdbx_strand_id
1 'polypeptide(L)'
;MKIADLAEAIGVDAANISRLETGKQKQFTEQALSNIARSLGVDIADLFTSDFKSNTVCKNSISEDVTQVKDVFRIEMLDVSASAGNGLIQGGDVIDVIHAIEYRTDNAVSMFGGRPANHIKVINVRGDSMCPTIEPGDLIFVDVSINQFDGDGIYVFGFDDKIYVKRLQMIPDKLLVISDNQIYREWGITSENEHRFMVFGKVLISQSQTLKRHN
;
A
#
# COMPACT_ATOMS: atom_id res chain seq x y z
N MET A 1 -2.07 -33.01 10.69
CA MET A 1 -3.41 -33.66 10.77
C MET A 1 -3.79 -34.06 9.35
N LYS A 2 -4.33 -35.27 9.13
CA LYS A 2 -4.77 -35.70 7.80
C LYS A 2 -6.19 -35.16 7.53
N ILE A 3 -6.55 -35.00 6.24
CA ILE A 3 -7.89 -34.50 5.85
C ILE A 3 -9.02 -35.35 6.47
N ALA A 4 -8.81 -36.68 6.55
CA ALA A 4 -9.78 -37.58 7.14
C ALA A 4 -9.98 -37.32 8.66
N ASP A 5 -8.89 -37.07 9.39
CA ASP A 5 -8.94 -36.80 10.83
C ASP A 5 -9.67 -35.48 11.13
N LEU A 6 -9.48 -34.47 10.27
CA LEU A 6 -10.15 -33.20 10.37
C LEU A 6 -11.65 -33.33 10.05
N ALA A 7 -11.98 -34.07 9.01
CA ALA A 7 -13.36 -34.30 8.57
C ALA A 7 -14.17 -35.01 9.68
N GLU A 8 -13.58 -36.02 10.35
CA GLU A 8 -14.18 -36.71 11.48
C GLU A 8 -14.39 -35.76 12.68
N ALA A 9 -13.39 -34.92 13.01
CA ALA A 9 -13.43 -34.00 14.12
C ALA A 9 -14.54 -32.92 14.02
N ILE A 10 -14.86 -32.49 12.79
CA ILE A 10 -15.87 -31.45 12.52
C ILE A 10 -17.20 -31.99 12.01
N GLY A 11 -17.33 -33.34 11.85
CA GLY A 11 -18.57 -34.00 11.44
C GLY A 11 -18.99 -33.72 9.98
N VAL A 12 -18.02 -33.52 9.05
CA VAL A 12 -18.27 -33.33 7.62
C VAL A 12 -17.55 -34.38 6.77
N ASP A 13 -18.02 -34.56 5.53
CA ASP A 13 -17.42 -35.49 4.59
C ASP A 13 -15.99 -35.01 4.16
N ALA A 14 -15.04 -35.92 4.14
CA ALA A 14 -13.66 -35.68 3.72
C ALA A 14 -13.58 -35.09 2.30
N ALA A 15 -14.54 -35.42 1.41
CA ALA A 15 -14.65 -34.83 0.09
C ALA A 15 -14.93 -33.34 0.12
N ASN A 16 -15.66 -32.85 1.13
CA ASN A 16 -15.93 -31.41 1.29
C ASN A 16 -14.67 -30.66 1.72
N ILE A 17 -13.87 -31.22 2.62
CA ILE A 17 -12.58 -30.65 3.01
C ILE A 17 -11.60 -30.58 1.84
N SER A 18 -11.54 -31.65 1.03
CA SER A 18 -10.69 -31.69 -0.17
C SER A 18 -11.11 -30.66 -1.24
N ARG A 19 -12.40 -30.40 -1.39
CA ARG A 19 -12.90 -29.35 -2.31
C ARG A 19 -12.56 -27.94 -1.80
N LEU A 20 -12.52 -27.77 -0.50
CA LEU A 20 -12.10 -26.55 0.18
C LEU A 20 -10.62 -26.27 -0.11
N GLU A 21 -9.77 -27.25 0.17
CA GLU A 21 -8.32 -27.17 -0.04
C GLU A 21 -7.95 -26.88 -1.52
N THR A 22 -8.72 -27.46 -2.46
CA THR A 22 -8.51 -27.27 -3.90
C THR A 22 -9.19 -26.02 -4.47
N GLY A 23 -9.85 -25.20 -3.66
CA GLY A 23 -10.55 -23.97 -4.09
C GLY A 23 -11.79 -24.20 -4.98
N LYS A 24 -12.26 -25.45 -5.09
CA LYS A 24 -13.45 -25.81 -5.90
C LYS A 24 -14.77 -25.45 -5.24
N GLN A 25 -14.77 -25.16 -3.94
CA GLN A 25 -15.94 -24.71 -3.19
C GLN A 25 -15.76 -23.26 -2.76
N LYS A 26 -16.69 -22.39 -3.19
CA LYS A 26 -16.63 -20.93 -2.97
C LYS A 26 -17.56 -20.42 -1.86
N GLN A 27 -18.41 -21.26 -1.30
CA GLN A 27 -19.34 -20.85 -0.24
C GLN A 27 -19.20 -21.74 0.98
N PHE A 28 -19.02 -21.12 2.13
CA PHE A 28 -18.91 -21.77 3.45
C PHE A 28 -19.88 -21.12 4.40
N THR A 29 -20.45 -21.91 5.31
CA THR A 29 -21.20 -21.37 6.42
C THR A 29 -20.21 -20.92 7.49
N GLU A 30 -20.51 -19.82 8.19
CA GLU A 30 -19.72 -19.31 9.31
C GLU A 30 -19.44 -20.40 10.37
N GLN A 31 -20.41 -21.28 10.59
CA GLN A 31 -20.30 -22.38 11.52
C GLN A 31 -19.29 -23.44 11.09
N ALA A 32 -19.17 -23.72 9.79
CA ALA A 32 -18.19 -24.65 9.27
C ALA A 32 -16.76 -24.09 9.41
N LEU A 33 -16.56 -22.80 9.13
CA LEU A 33 -15.27 -22.11 9.31
C LEU A 33 -14.86 -22.05 10.77
N SER A 34 -15.80 -21.76 11.68
CA SER A 34 -15.56 -21.75 13.13
C SER A 34 -15.14 -23.12 13.67
N ASN A 35 -15.79 -24.20 13.20
CA ASN A 35 -15.44 -25.56 13.59
C ASN A 35 -14.06 -25.97 13.08
N ILE A 36 -13.72 -25.61 11.83
CA ILE A 36 -12.38 -25.86 11.26
C ILE A 36 -11.30 -25.13 12.07
N ALA A 37 -11.48 -23.82 12.30
CA ALA A 37 -10.53 -23.00 13.08
C ALA A 37 -10.29 -23.58 14.48
N ARG A 38 -11.39 -23.95 15.17
CA ARG A 38 -11.32 -24.58 16.49
C ARG A 38 -10.58 -25.92 16.49
N SER A 39 -10.82 -26.78 15.48
CA SER A 39 -10.16 -28.08 15.36
C SER A 39 -8.68 -27.96 15.02
N LEU A 40 -8.30 -26.90 14.33
CA LEU A 40 -6.90 -26.58 13.99
C LEU A 40 -6.22 -25.75 15.08
N GLY A 41 -6.96 -25.21 16.07
CA GLY A 41 -6.42 -24.36 17.13
C GLY A 41 -5.93 -22.99 16.64
N VAL A 42 -6.57 -22.45 15.60
CA VAL A 42 -6.24 -21.16 14.97
C VAL A 42 -7.46 -20.24 14.98
N ASP A 43 -7.25 -18.96 14.76
CA ASP A 43 -8.36 -18.02 14.59
C ASP A 43 -8.99 -18.15 13.19
N ILE A 44 -10.28 -17.79 13.02
CA ILE A 44 -10.96 -17.84 11.72
C ILE A 44 -10.22 -16.97 10.70
N ALA A 45 -9.67 -15.83 11.12
CA ALA A 45 -8.89 -14.95 10.28
C ALA A 45 -7.65 -15.63 9.68
N ASP A 46 -7.01 -16.54 10.43
CA ASP A 46 -5.81 -17.25 10.01
C ASP A 46 -6.07 -18.27 8.90
N LEU A 47 -7.32 -18.72 8.73
CA LEU A 47 -7.70 -19.60 7.61
C LEU A 47 -7.60 -18.93 6.24
N PHE A 48 -7.55 -17.60 6.20
CA PHE A 48 -7.53 -16.81 4.97
C PHE A 48 -6.21 -16.08 4.74
N THR A 49 -5.22 -16.24 5.64
CA THR A 49 -3.88 -15.68 5.45
C THR A 49 -2.97 -16.68 4.76
N SER A 50 -2.23 -16.22 3.73
CA SER A 50 -1.32 -17.06 2.93
C SER A 50 -0.01 -17.42 3.66
N ASP A 51 0.23 -16.89 4.87
CA ASP A 51 1.47 -17.08 5.63
C ASP A 51 1.32 -18.14 6.73
N PHE A 52 1.10 -19.39 6.35
CA PHE A 52 1.17 -20.52 7.29
C PHE A 52 2.63 -20.83 7.63
N LYS A 53 3.19 -20.19 8.64
CA LYS A 53 4.39 -20.71 9.32
C LYS A 53 3.93 -21.81 10.27
N SER A 54 4.25 -23.05 9.91
CA SER A 54 4.01 -24.25 10.74
C SER A 54 4.73 -24.10 12.09
N ASN A 55 3.99 -23.72 13.14
CA ASN A 55 4.47 -23.81 14.52
C ASN A 55 4.28 -25.22 15.01
N THR A 56 5.35 -26.01 14.97
CA THR A 56 5.47 -27.27 15.70
C THR A 56 5.49 -26.96 17.20
N VAL A 57 4.43 -27.38 17.89
CA VAL A 57 4.32 -27.28 19.35
C VAL A 57 5.37 -28.17 20.00
N CYS A 58 6.42 -27.58 20.57
CA CYS A 58 7.23 -28.19 21.60
C CYS A 58 6.85 -27.58 22.95
N LYS A 59 6.31 -28.45 23.81
CA LYS A 59 6.06 -28.14 25.23
C LYS A 59 7.38 -28.00 26.00
N ASN A 60 7.37 -27.08 26.96
CA ASN A 60 8.24 -26.89 28.13
C ASN A 60 9.45 -25.98 27.98
N SER A 61 9.29 -24.77 28.41
CA SER A 61 9.94 -24.24 29.65
C SER A 61 9.67 -22.72 29.71
N ILE A 62 9.24 -22.29 30.85
CA ILE A 62 8.99 -20.92 31.26
C ILE A 62 10.31 -20.15 31.17
N SER A 63 10.41 -19.27 30.24
CA SER A 63 11.27 -18.07 30.27
C SER A 63 10.47 -16.94 29.68
N GLU A 64 10.21 -15.94 30.52
CA GLU A 64 9.60 -14.66 30.16
C GLU A 64 10.49 -13.96 29.12
N ASP A 65 10.26 -14.25 27.85
CA ASP A 65 10.64 -13.37 26.75
C ASP A 65 9.34 -12.95 26.08
N VAL A 66 8.85 -11.80 26.51
CA VAL A 66 7.80 -11.05 25.84
C VAL A 66 8.35 -10.71 24.45
N THR A 67 8.15 -11.62 23.49
CA THR A 67 8.23 -11.27 22.08
C THR A 67 7.10 -10.28 21.83
N GLN A 68 7.43 -8.99 22.01
CA GLN A 68 6.64 -7.90 21.49
C GLN A 68 6.46 -8.22 19.99
N VAL A 69 5.24 -8.58 19.61
CA VAL A 69 4.79 -8.39 18.22
C VAL A 69 5.05 -6.91 17.97
N LYS A 70 6.14 -6.62 17.30
CA LYS A 70 6.44 -5.25 16.89
C LYS A 70 5.29 -4.87 15.98
N ASP A 71 4.40 -4.03 16.47
CA ASP A 71 3.43 -3.30 15.68
C ASP A 71 4.22 -2.43 14.70
N VAL A 72 4.57 -3.01 13.56
CA VAL A 72 5.39 -2.39 12.52
C VAL A 72 4.46 -1.90 11.42
N PHE A 73 4.44 -0.60 11.24
CA PHE A 73 3.75 0.05 10.14
C PHE A 73 4.71 0.11 8.95
N ARG A 74 4.52 -0.80 7.99
CA ARG A 74 5.39 -0.95 6.82
C ARG A 74 4.78 -0.27 5.61
N ILE A 75 5.52 0.67 5.01
CA ILE A 75 5.16 1.40 3.80
C ILE A 75 6.08 0.97 2.67
N GLU A 76 5.51 0.61 1.55
CA GLU A 76 6.25 0.23 0.34
C GLU A 76 6.75 1.46 -0.41
N MET A 77 8.00 1.40 -0.87
CA MET A 77 8.59 2.40 -1.76
C MET A 77 8.41 1.97 -3.21
N LEU A 78 7.84 2.85 -4.02
CA LEU A 78 7.62 2.62 -5.44
C LEU A 78 8.74 3.27 -6.27
N ASP A 79 9.34 2.54 -7.19
CA ASP A 79 10.22 3.14 -8.21
C ASP A 79 9.39 3.61 -9.41
N VAL A 80 8.99 4.87 -9.35
CA VAL A 80 8.21 5.50 -10.43
C VAL A 80 9.05 5.70 -11.71
N SER A 81 10.38 5.61 -11.61
CA SER A 81 11.26 5.80 -12.77
C SER A 81 11.23 4.64 -13.76
N ALA A 82 10.98 3.44 -13.27
CA ALA A 82 10.84 2.26 -14.12
C ALA A 82 9.57 2.34 -14.98
N SER A 83 8.51 2.95 -14.46
CA SER A 83 7.22 3.09 -15.15
C SER A 83 7.21 4.22 -16.19
N ALA A 84 8.02 5.28 -16.01
CA ALA A 84 8.09 6.41 -16.94
C ALA A 84 8.98 6.15 -18.18
N GLY A 85 9.79 5.08 -18.16
CA GLY A 85 10.77 4.77 -19.23
C GLY A 85 10.25 3.89 -20.37
N ASN A 86 9.21 3.11 -20.17
CA ASN A 86 8.75 2.07 -21.11
C ASN A 86 7.30 2.20 -21.57
N GLY A 87 6.79 3.42 -21.74
CA GLY A 87 5.49 3.71 -22.35
C GLY A 87 4.39 2.69 -22.03
N LEU A 88 3.30 3.15 -21.42
CA LEU A 88 2.09 2.42 -21.07
C LEU A 88 2.11 1.81 -19.65
N ILE A 89 1.54 2.56 -18.71
CA ILE A 89 0.90 1.94 -17.53
C ILE A 89 -0.36 1.23 -18.06
N GLN A 90 -0.19 0.01 -18.59
CA GLN A 90 -1.35 -0.87 -18.77
C GLN A 90 -1.70 -1.42 -17.40
N GLY A 91 -2.96 -1.26 -16.98
CA GLY A 91 -3.45 -1.72 -15.69
C GLY A 91 -3.12 -3.18 -15.46
N GLY A 92 -2.17 -3.44 -14.58
CA GLY A 92 -1.69 -4.77 -14.24
C GLY A 92 -0.17 -4.91 -14.10
N ASP A 93 0.61 -3.91 -14.50
CA ASP A 93 2.07 -3.97 -14.32
C ASP A 93 2.40 -3.89 -12.83
N VAL A 94 3.04 -4.94 -12.34
CA VAL A 94 3.58 -5.01 -10.99
C VAL A 94 4.70 -3.99 -10.89
N ILE A 95 4.43 -2.88 -10.18
CA ILE A 95 5.50 -1.95 -9.82
C ILE A 95 6.38 -2.69 -8.82
N ASP A 96 7.64 -2.95 -9.20
CA ASP A 96 8.57 -3.63 -8.30
C ASP A 96 8.76 -2.80 -7.03
N VAL A 97 8.43 -3.42 -5.89
CA VAL A 97 8.69 -2.85 -4.57
C VAL A 97 10.17 -3.03 -4.27
N ILE A 98 10.96 -1.97 -4.47
CA ILE A 98 12.42 -2.04 -4.30
C ILE A 98 12.82 -1.98 -2.82
N HIS A 99 12.09 -1.20 -2.03
CA HIS A 99 12.38 -0.97 -0.60
C HIS A 99 11.07 -0.75 0.18
N ALA A 100 11.15 -0.93 1.48
CA ALA A 100 10.07 -0.56 2.39
C ALA A 100 10.65 0.25 3.57
N ILE A 101 9.86 1.18 4.08
CA ILE A 101 10.16 1.93 5.30
C ILE A 101 9.25 1.42 6.40
N GLU A 102 9.84 1.15 7.57
CA GLU A 102 9.12 0.64 8.72
C GLU A 102 9.12 1.68 9.84
N TYR A 103 7.94 1.96 10.35
CA TYR A 103 7.73 2.82 11.51
C TYR A 103 7.11 2.02 12.65
N ARG A 104 7.29 2.50 13.88
CA ARG A 104 6.45 2.06 14.99
C ARG A 104 5.03 2.57 14.76
N THR A 105 4.04 1.75 15.05
CA THR A 105 2.62 2.08 14.81
C THR A 105 2.20 3.40 15.44
N ASP A 106 2.63 3.68 16.68
CA ASP A 106 2.33 4.95 17.36
C ASP A 106 2.80 6.18 16.57
N ASN A 107 4.03 6.10 16.03
CA ASN A 107 4.60 7.18 15.20
C ASN A 107 3.85 7.32 13.88
N ALA A 108 3.51 6.20 13.25
CA ALA A 108 2.77 6.16 11.99
C ALA A 108 1.36 6.77 12.13
N VAL A 109 0.65 6.47 13.21
CA VAL A 109 -0.66 7.07 13.50
C VAL A 109 -0.56 8.58 13.60
N SER A 110 0.48 9.09 14.29
CA SER A 110 0.72 10.53 14.41
C SER A 110 1.06 11.18 13.07
N MET A 111 1.90 10.52 12.24
CA MET A 111 2.35 11.05 10.95
C MET A 111 1.26 11.01 9.88
N PHE A 112 0.49 9.92 9.83
CA PHE A 112 -0.43 9.64 8.73
C PHE A 112 -1.91 9.75 9.11
N GLY A 113 -2.22 10.24 10.31
CA GLY A 113 -3.60 10.48 10.76
C GLY A 113 -4.45 9.19 10.82
N GLY A 114 -3.84 8.05 11.20
CA GLY A 114 -4.55 6.78 11.33
C GLY A 114 -4.86 6.07 10.00
N ARG A 115 -4.28 6.52 8.89
CA ARG A 115 -4.43 5.85 7.58
C ARG A 115 -3.78 4.48 7.60
N PRO A 116 -4.39 3.45 6.96
CA PRO A 116 -3.79 2.12 6.83
C PRO A 116 -2.50 2.15 6.01
N ALA A 117 -1.53 1.30 6.34
CA ALA A 117 -0.23 1.24 5.66
C ALA A 117 -0.33 0.95 4.15
N ASN A 118 -1.29 0.12 3.74
CA ASN A 118 -1.54 -0.20 2.34
C ASN A 118 -2.06 0.98 1.50
N HIS A 119 -2.62 2.02 2.15
CA HIS A 119 -3.05 3.25 1.50
C HIS A 119 -1.91 4.24 1.29
N ILE A 120 -0.76 4.01 1.90
CA ILE A 120 0.37 4.92 1.82
C ILE A 120 1.49 4.28 1.01
N LYS A 121 2.04 5.04 0.08
CA LYS A 121 3.21 4.66 -0.71
C LYS A 121 4.27 5.74 -0.61
N VAL A 122 5.53 5.34 -0.72
CA VAL A 122 6.67 6.27 -0.73
C VAL A 122 7.24 6.35 -2.13
N ILE A 123 7.53 7.56 -2.56
CA ILE A 123 8.16 7.86 -3.85
C ILE A 123 9.37 8.75 -3.62
N ASN A 124 10.49 8.45 -4.27
CA ASN A 124 11.66 9.33 -4.32
C ASN A 124 11.51 10.34 -5.46
N VAL A 125 11.59 11.63 -5.13
CA VAL A 125 11.46 12.72 -6.08
C VAL A 125 12.78 13.00 -6.77
N ARG A 126 12.79 13.07 -8.10
CA ARG A 126 14.02 13.32 -8.89
C ARG A 126 14.09 14.70 -9.53
N GLY A 127 12.94 15.29 -9.82
CA GLY A 127 12.86 16.60 -10.47
C GLY A 127 12.85 17.76 -9.47
N ASP A 128 13.20 18.95 -9.94
CA ASP A 128 13.28 20.19 -9.16
C ASP A 128 12.03 21.08 -9.31
N SER A 129 11.02 20.60 -10.01
CA SER A 129 9.84 21.42 -10.37
C SER A 129 8.98 21.82 -9.17
N MET A 130 9.16 21.17 -8.02
CA MET A 130 8.46 21.47 -6.78
C MET A 130 9.35 22.16 -5.74
N CYS A 131 10.57 22.56 -6.11
CA CYS A 131 11.44 23.37 -5.24
C CYS A 131 10.81 24.74 -4.97
N PRO A 132 10.95 25.28 -3.76
CA PRO A 132 11.68 24.72 -2.62
C PRO A 132 10.83 23.83 -1.71
N THR A 133 9.56 23.55 -2.05
CA THR A 133 8.64 22.76 -1.21
C THR A 133 9.08 21.30 -1.11
N ILE A 134 9.52 20.72 -2.23
CA ILE A 134 10.05 19.37 -2.34
C ILE A 134 11.32 19.44 -3.16
N GLU A 135 12.44 19.00 -2.58
CA GLU A 135 13.73 19.01 -3.22
C GLU A 135 14.03 17.67 -3.95
N PRO A 136 14.88 17.69 -4.99
CA PRO A 136 15.34 16.44 -5.60
C PRO A 136 16.02 15.52 -4.57
N GLY A 137 15.60 14.26 -4.52
CA GLY A 137 16.05 13.28 -3.53
C GLY A 137 15.15 13.16 -2.29
N ASP A 138 14.20 14.06 -2.10
CA ASP A 138 13.22 13.94 -1.02
C ASP A 138 12.31 12.72 -1.22
N LEU A 139 11.86 12.16 -0.11
CA LEU A 139 10.81 11.15 -0.09
C LEU A 139 9.46 11.82 0.12
N ILE A 140 8.49 11.49 -0.71
CA ILE A 140 7.10 11.91 -0.52
C ILE A 140 6.24 10.70 -0.14
N PHE A 141 5.34 10.90 0.83
CA PHE A 141 4.38 9.92 1.28
C PHE A 141 3.03 10.25 0.67
N VAL A 142 2.50 9.32 -0.12
CA VAL A 142 1.35 9.52 -0.99
C VAL A 142 0.21 8.65 -0.52
N ASP A 143 -0.96 9.23 -0.30
CA ASP A 143 -2.20 8.50 -0.05
C ASP A 143 -2.80 8.06 -1.38
N VAL A 144 -2.64 6.78 -1.71
CA VAL A 144 -3.14 6.19 -2.96
C VAL A 144 -4.63 5.82 -2.90
N SER A 145 -5.28 5.95 -1.74
CA SER A 145 -6.73 5.81 -1.65
C SER A 145 -7.47 7.00 -2.27
N ILE A 146 -6.78 8.15 -2.40
CA ILE A 146 -7.28 9.36 -3.06
C ILE A 146 -6.95 9.28 -4.55
N ASN A 147 -7.84 8.72 -5.32
CA ASN A 147 -7.68 8.46 -6.77
C ASN A 147 -8.41 9.48 -7.67
N GLN A 148 -8.87 10.57 -7.09
CA GLN A 148 -9.49 11.71 -7.78
C GLN A 148 -9.09 13.01 -7.09
N PHE A 149 -9.40 14.16 -7.72
CA PHE A 149 -9.16 15.45 -7.09
C PHE A 149 -10.03 15.61 -5.82
N ASP A 150 -9.38 15.84 -4.70
CA ASP A 150 -9.98 16.00 -3.37
C ASP A 150 -9.43 17.28 -2.72
N GLY A 151 -9.80 18.43 -3.31
CA GLY A 151 -9.36 19.75 -2.89
C GLY A 151 -7.90 20.07 -3.23
N ASP A 152 -7.54 21.34 -3.09
CA ASP A 152 -6.21 21.84 -3.42
C ASP A 152 -5.11 21.12 -2.64
N GLY A 153 -3.97 20.88 -3.28
CA GLY A 153 -2.86 20.16 -2.66
C GLY A 153 -1.82 19.67 -3.67
N ILE A 154 -0.84 18.93 -3.18
CA ILE A 154 0.17 18.31 -4.04
C ILE A 154 -0.28 16.88 -4.35
N TYR A 155 -0.21 16.51 -5.62
CA TYR A 155 -0.67 15.22 -6.12
C TYR A 155 0.39 14.53 -6.97
N VAL A 156 0.33 13.21 -6.95
CA VAL A 156 0.95 12.35 -7.97
C VAL A 156 -0.13 11.98 -8.96
N PHE A 157 0.09 12.27 -10.23
CA PHE A 157 -0.90 12.00 -11.27
C PHE A 157 -0.24 11.70 -12.61
N GLY A 158 -0.97 11.01 -13.46
CA GLY A 158 -0.65 10.81 -14.87
C GLY A 158 -1.30 11.87 -15.74
N PHE A 159 -0.58 12.34 -16.75
CA PHE A 159 -1.14 13.11 -17.85
C PHE A 159 -0.47 12.64 -19.15
N ASP A 160 -1.25 12.10 -20.06
CA ASP A 160 -0.77 11.21 -21.12
C ASP A 160 0.04 10.05 -20.50
N ASP A 161 1.21 9.77 -21.04
CA ASP A 161 2.09 8.68 -20.62
C ASP A 161 3.15 9.14 -19.61
N LYS A 162 2.95 10.30 -18.94
CA LYS A 162 3.93 10.87 -18.02
C LYS A 162 3.35 11.01 -16.62
N ILE A 163 4.19 10.72 -15.62
CA ILE A 163 3.86 10.90 -14.22
C ILE A 163 4.42 12.24 -13.74
N TYR A 164 3.58 12.97 -13.02
CA TYR A 164 3.88 14.28 -12.46
C TYR A 164 3.67 14.33 -10.97
N VAL A 165 4.49 15.10 -10.28
CA VAL A 165 4.25 15.58 -8.92
C VAL A 165 4.09 17.08 -9.02
N LYS A 166 2.87 17.60 -8.79
CA LYS A 166 2.53 19.02 -8.94
C LYS A 166 1.48 19.43 -7.92
N ARG A 167 1.39 20.73 -7.70
CA ARG A 167 0.28 21.32 -6.96
C ARG A 167 -0.93 21.44 -7.90
N LEU A 168 -2.06 20.93 -7.45
CA LEU A 168 -3.34 21.09 -8.13
C LEU A 168 -4.20 22.10 -7.38
N GLN A 169 -4.80 23.03 -8.11
CA GLN A 169 -5.70 24.06 -7.58
C GLN A 169 -6.93 24.18 -8.47
N MET A 170 -8.12 24.07 -7.88
CA MET A 170 -9.36 24.23 -8.62
C MET A 170 -9.70 25.71 -8.76
N ILE A 171 -9.94 26.14 -10.00
CA ILE A 171 -10.53 27.45 -10.31
C ILE A 171 -11.81 27.22 -11.13
N PRO A 172 -12.68 28.25 -11.31
CA PRO A 172 -14.01 28.03 -11.90
C PRO A 172 -14.04 27.28 -13.23
N ASP A 173 -13.06 27.48 -14.11
CA ASP A 173 -13.10 26.96 -15.48
C ASP A 173 -12.13 25.79 -15.72
N LYS A 174 -11.21 25.51 -14.81
CA LYS A 174 -10.16 24.49 -14.99
C LYS A 174 -9.47 24.10 -13.69
N LEU A 175 -8.82 22.94 -13.70
CA LEU A 175 -7.89 22.53 -12.68
C LEU A 175 -6.48 22.98 -13.07
N LEU A 176 -5.90 23.91 -12.31
CA LEU A 176 -4.54 24.40 -12.50
C LEU A 176 -3.52 23.35 -12.07
N VAL A 177 -2.48 23.18 -12.87
CA VAL A 177 -1.30 22.37 -12.58
C VAL A 177 -0.13 23.31 -12.39
N ILE A 178 0.31 23.43 -11.15
CA ILE A 178 1.28 24.45 -10.71
C ILE A 178 2.56 23.74 -10.26
N SER A 179 3.70 24.25 -10.72
CA SER A 179 5.01 23.93 -10.19
C SER A 179 5.37 24.96 -9.13
N ASP A 180 5.80 24.53 -7.94
CA ASP A 180 6.24 25.46 -6.90
C ASP A 180 7.54 26.19 -7.30
N ASN A 181 8.32 25.59 -8.20
CA ASN A 181 9.46 26.24 -8.85
C ASN A 181 8.97 27.16 -9.99
N GLN A 182 9.10 28.45 -9.83
CA GLN A 182 8.58 29.48 -10.71
C GLN A 182 9.21 29.52 -12.11
N ILE A 183 10.30 28.81 -12.34
CA ILE A 183 10.87 28.70 -13.69
C ILE A 183 10.00 27.84 -14.64
N TYR A 184 9.13 27.00 -14.07
CA TYR A 184 8.19 26.17 -14.80
C TYR A 184 6.85 26.87 -14.94
N ARG A 185 6.32 26.91 -16.16
CA ARG A 185 5.01 27.51 -16.42
C ARG A 185 3.88 26.61 -15.91
N GLU A 186 2.87 27.23 -15.33
CA GLU A 186 1.61 26.57 -15.02
C GLU A 186 0.83 26.23 -16.29
N TRP A 187 -0.03 25.23 -16.19
CA TRP A 187 -0.96 24.84 -17.24
C TRP A 187 -2.25 24.32 -16.62
N GLY A 188 -3.26 24.01 -17.45
CA GLY A 188 -4.59 23.67 -16.94
C GLY A 188 -5.14 22.39 -17.53
N ILE A 189 -5.90 21.68 -16.70
CA ILE A 189 -6.76 20.58 -17.11
C ILE A 189 -8.17 21.12 -17.24
N THR A 190 -8.75 20.94 -18.43
CA THR A 190 -10.09 21.40 -18.81
C THR A 190 -10.93 20.19 -19.24
N SER A 191 -12.23 20.38 -19.47
CA SER A 191 -13.11 19.34 -20.00
C SER A 191 -12.63 18.74 -21.34
N GLU A 192 -11.82 19.46 -22.10
CA GLU A 192 -11.29 18.98 -23.37
C GLU A 192 -10.17 17.95 -23.22
N ASN A 193 -9.37 18.05 -22.12
CA ASN A 193 -8.19 17.21 -21.91
C ASN A 193 -8.22 16.38 -20.62
N GLU A 194 -9.32 16.43 -19.86
CA GLU A 194 -9.46 15.68 -18.60
C GLU A 194 -9.38 14.16 -18.79
N HIS A 195 -9.75 13.65 -19.97
CA HIS A 195 -9.65 12.23 -20.30
C HIS A 195 -8.20 11.69 -20.33
N ARG A 196 -7.21 12.60 -20.36
CA ARG A 196 -5.77 12.32 -20.33
C ARG A 196 -5.19 12.37 -18.92
N PHE A 197 -6.00 12.73 -17.93
CA PHE A 197 -5.59 12.98 -16.56
C PHE A 197 -6.08 11.85 -15.64
N MET A 198 -5.16 11.33 -14.81
CA MET A 198 -5.47 10.28 -13.83
C MET A 198 -4.73 10.57 -12.53
N VAL A 199 -5.44 10.67 -11.42
CA VAL A 199 -4.83 10.84 -10.10
C VAL A 199 -4.38 9.48 -9.56
N PHE A 200 -3.12 9.41 -9.12
CA PHE A 200 -2.56 8.22 -8.45
C PHE A 200 -2.56 8.36 -6.92
N GLY A 201 -2.56 9.59 -6.41
CA GLY A 201 -2.66 9.86 -4.99
C GLY A 201 -2.35 11.30 -4.62
N LYS A 202 -2.67 11.64 -3.37
CA LYS A 202 -2.40 12.97 -2.76
C LYS A 202 -1.19 12.87 -1.85
N VAL A 203 -0.27 13.80 -1.96
CA VAL A 203 0.92 13.88 -1.10
C VAL A 203 0.49 14.33 0.29
N LEU A 204 0.82 13.55 1.31
CA LEU A 204 0.53 13.86 2.71
C LEU A 204 1.64 14.66 3.35
N ILE A 205 2.86 14.15 3.23
CA ILE A 205 4.08 14.73 3.81
C ILE A 205 5.26 14.50 2.88
N SER A 206 6.29 15.32 3.02
CA SER A 206 7.61 15.09 2.42
C SER A 206 8.67 15.01 3.51
N GLN A 207 9.70 14.21 3.26
CA GLN A 207 10.85 14.03 4.14
C GLN A 207 12.13 14.29 3.37
N SER A 208 12.89 15.30 3.81
CA SER A 208 14.18 15.62 3.21
C SER A 208 15.22 14.56 3.54
N GLN A 209 16.00 14.19 2.52
CA GLN A 209 17.12 13.24 2.61
C GLN A 209 18.48 13.93 2.55
N THR A 210 18.56 15.20 2.92
CA THR A 210 19.81 15.96 2.87
C THR A 210 20.88 15.38 3.79
N LEU A 211 21.93 14.81 3.20
CA LEU A 211 23.08 14.30 3.92
C LEU A 211 24.19 15.37 3.97
N LYS A 212 24.57 15.80 5.17
CA LYS A 212 25.73 16.68 5.39
C LYS A 212 26.94 15.82 5.76
N ARG A 213 28.03 15.94 4.98
CA ARG A 213 29.32 15.33 5.34
C ARG A 213 30.07 16.31 6.23
N HIS A 214 30.54 15.84 7.36
CA HIS A 214 31.45 16.57 8.25
C HIS A 214 32.86 15.95 8.10
N ASN A 215 33.80 16.73 7.61
CA ASN A 215 35.21 16.34 7.50
C ASN A 215 35.92 16.59 8.85
#